data_6edca40f2c16e1cb017b16f4052cef5a
#
_entry.id   6edca40f2c16e1cb017b16f4052cef5a
#
_cell.length_a   1.000
_cell.length_b   1.000
_cell.length_c   1.000
_cell.angle_alpha   90.00
_cell.angle_beta   90.00
_cell.angle_gamma   90.00
#
_symmetry.space_group_name_H-M   'P 1'
#
loop_
_entity.id
_entity.type
_entity.pdbx_description
1 polymer ?
#
loop_
_entity_poly.entity_id
_entity_poly.type
_entity_poly.pdbx_seq_one_letter_code
_entity_poly.pdbx_strand_id
1 'polypeptide(L)'
;SQPVEKESDLSQQNLGGNFTWKTNWNETNATEVSVYSSYYNLEATNLSVTTNQILEQENNVIDNGIRLKNTHTISETIQLKEGYQFNEMGVRSIDKVNTPQYSRNVKDVLRSHIGIIEMDYSSKNKKLFSTIGARGNYFEKWQLILIEPRLLINYKFNPNFKIELLGEQKSQTSSQIIDLQQDFLGIENRRWVLANNEDIPIQKSNQGSLGFIFTKNNWLLNLEGFYKKVTGITSAAQGFQNQLEFVKVIGDYEVYGTEFLIQKQFNGFTGYFNYSWNSNTYTFEGYIPPQFANNFEVTHAMALAGTYEWKSLKLALGSKWFSGRPNTVPLSSEPVYITPDNPEIVYNLPNSVNLEDFFQVNFSASYALNLSKQSKLSFGVSILNLFNQKNSLNRFYRINTENSSIEEVNTYSLERTPNAFVKFSF
;
A
#
# COMPACT_ATOMS: atom_id res chain seq x y z
N SER A 1 -17.77 27.38 -24.49
CA SER A 1 -17.97 25.93 -24.65
C SER A 1 -18.72 25.40 -23.46
N GLN A 2 -19.83 24.71 -23.70
CA GLN A 2 -20.54 24.04 -22.60
C GLN A 2 -19.60 23.01 -21.96
N PRO A 3 -19.69 22.79 -20.62
CA PRO A 3 -18.91 21.73 -19.97
C PRO A 3 -19.18 20.41 -20.69
N VAL A 4 -18.13 19.69 -21.05
CA VAL A 4 -18.27 18.36 -21.67
C VAL A 4 -18.83 17.44 -20.59
N GLU A 5 -20.14 17.20 -20.64
CA GLU A 5 -20.77 16.22 -19.76
C GLU A 5 -20.23 14.84 -20.12
N LYS A 6 -19.63 14.18 -19.14
CA LYS A 6 -19.13 12.81 -19.23
C LYS A 6 -19.93 11.94 -18.29
N GLU A 7 -20.31 10.77 -18.75
CA GLU A 7 -20.91 9.72 -17.94
C GLU A 7 -19.93 8.55 -17.88
N SER A 8 -19.61 8.10 -16.66
CA SER A 8 -18.68 7.01 -16.43
C SER A 8 -19.34 5.91 -15.61
N ASP A 9 -19.21 4.68 -16.07
CA ASP A 9 -19.60 3.48 -15.33
C ASP A 9 -18.37 2.61 -15.08
N LEU A 10 -18.21 2.15 -13.84
CA LEU A 10 -17.08 1.35 -13.39
C LEU A 10 -17.56 0.09 -12.69
N SER A 11 -17.12 -1.06 -13.18
CA SER A 11 -17.37 -2.37 -12.57
C SER A 11 -16.05 -3.03 -12.19
N GLN A 12 -15.98 -3.53 -10.96
CA GLN A 12 -14.82 -4.28 -10.48
C GLN A 12 -15.25 -5.61 -9.86
N GLN A 13 -14.63 -6.69 -10.31
CA GLN A 13 -14.86 -8.04 -9.80
C GLN A 13 -13.55 -8.68 -9.34
N ASN A 14 -13.61 -9.34 -8.18
CA ASN A 14 -12.52 -10.16 -7.66
C ASN A 14 -13.06 -11.54 -7.28
N LEU A 15 -12.40 -12.59 -7.74
CA LEU A 15 -12.70 -13.97 -7.38
C LEU A 15 -11.41 -14.69 -7.05
N GLY A 16 -11.38 -15.46 -5.96
CA GLY A 16 -10.21 -16.24 -5.59
C GLY A 16 -10.59 -17.55 -4.91
N GLY A 17 -9.80 -18.57 -5.15
CA GLY A 17 -9.93 -19.87 -4.51
C GLY A 17 -8.57 -20.45 -4.16
N ASN A 18 -8.50 -21.17 -3.04
CA ASN A 18 -7.31 -21.88 -2.61
C ASN A 18 -7.70 -23.20 -1.98
N PHE A 19 -6.99 -24.26 -2.37
CA PHE A 19 -7.07 -25.57 -1.73
C PHE A 19 -5.70 -25.90 -1.14
N THR A 20 -5.64 -26.25 0.12
CA THR A 20 -4.41 -26.62 0.82
C THR A 20 -4.56 -27.96 1.50
N TRP A 21 -3.67 -28.88 1.16
CA TRP A 21 -3.52 -30.16 1.84
C TRP A 21 -2.25 -30.14 2.69
N LYS A 22 -2.39 -30.52 3.98
CA LYS A 22 -1.28 -30.61 4.94
C LYS A 22 -1.22 -31.99 5.54
N THR A 23 -0.02 -32.53 5.67
CA THR A 23 0.22 -33.78 6.34
C THR A 23 1.50 -33.75 7.17
N ASN A 24 1.43 -34.36 8.34
CA ASN A 24 2.58 -34.68 9.17
C ASN A 24 2.91 -36.16 8.95
N TRP A 25 4.01 -36.43 8.28
CA TRP A 25 4.47 -37.80 8.03
C TRP A 25 4.96 -38.47 9.32
N ASN A 26 5.56 -37.66 10.18
CA ASN A 26 6.04 -38.02 11.51
C ASN A 26 6.26 -36.73 12.33
N GLU A 27 6.83 -36.85 13.55
CA GLU A 27 7.07 -35.71 14.46
C GLU A 27 8.06 -34.67 13.89
N THR A 28 8.88 -35.07 12.91
CA THR A 28 9.98 -34.22 12.37
C THR A 28 9.75 -33.78 10.93
N ASN A 29 8.73 -34.31 10.25
CA ASN A 29 8.56 -34.04 8.82
C ASN A 29 7.09 -33.76 8.48
N ALA A 30 6.85 -32.58 7.88
CA ALA A 30 5.53 -32.13 7.45
C ALA A 30 5.59 -31.58 6.02
N THR A 31 4.55 -31.89 5.25
CA THR A 31 4.40 -31.38 3.86
C THR A 31 3.10 -30.62 3.71
N GLU A 32 3.16 -29.53 2.99
CA GLU A 32 2.01 -28.72 2.59
C GLU A 32 2.00 -28.56 1.08
N VAL A 33 0.86 -28.86 0.44
CA VAL A 33 0.62 -28.59 -0.98
C VAL A 33 -0.56 -27.65 -1.09
N SER A 34 -0.38 -26.54 -1.81
CA SER A 34 -1.44 -25.56 -2.05
C SER A 34 -1.59 -25.32 -3.54
N VAL A 35 -2.83 -25.29 -4.01
CA VAL A 35 -3.20 -24.85 -5.37
C VAL A 35 -4.12 -23.65 -5.22
N TYR A 36 -3.83 -22.59 -5.94
CA TYR A 36 -4.62 -21.38 -5.89
C TYR A 36 -4.88 -20.80 -7.27
N SER A 37 -5.98 -20.08 -7.38
CA SER A 37 -6.35 -19.30 -8.55
C SER A 37 -7.00 -18.01 -8.08
N SER A 38 -6.64 -16.90 -8.70
CA SER A 38 -7.31 -15.62 -8.52
C SER A 38 -7.61 -14.96 -9.87
N TYR A 39 -8.72 -14.27 -9.92
CA TYR A 39 -9.19 -13.51 -11.07
C TYR A 39 -9.58 -12.11 -10.62
N TYR A 40 -9.04 -11.11 -11.29
CA TYR A 40 -9.42 -9.71 -11.16
C TYR A 40 -9.91 -9.22 -12.49
N ASN A 41 -11.02 -8.47 -12.49
CA ASN A 41 -11.54 -7.78 -13.66
C ASN A 41 -11.94 -6.37 -13.30
N LEU A 42 -11.52 -5.41 -14.11
CA LEU A 42 -11.93 -4.01 -14.07
C LEU A 42 -12.47 -3.64 -15.43
N GLU A 43 -13.70 -3.17 -15.50
CA GLU A 43 -14.36 -2.65 -16.68
C GLU A 43 -14.75 -1.20 -16.43
N ALA A 44 -14.45 -0.32 -17.38
CA ALA A 44 -14.83 1.07 -17.36
C ALA A 44 -15.44 1.47 -18.70
N THR A 45 -16.57 2.17 -18.67
CA THR A 45 -17.21 2.75 -19.85
C THR A 45 -17.34 4.24 -19.64
N ASN A 46 -16.75 5.03 -20.53
CA ASN A 46 -16.76 6.48 -20.51
C ASN A 46 -17.48 7.01 -21.74
N LEU A 47 -18.58 7.73 -21.53
CA LEU A 47 -19.38 8.37 -22.57
C LEU A 47 -19.13 9.88 -22.54
N SER A 48 -18.68 10.43 -23.65
CA SER A 48 -18.74 11.86 -23.92
C SER A 48 -20.13 12.23 -24.46
N VAL A 49 -20.96 12.83 -23.64
CA VAL A 49 -22.34 13.21 -24.01
C VAL A 49 -22.35 14.18 -25.21
N THR A 50 -21.34 15.05 -25.31
CA THR A 50 -21.24 16.06 -26.37
C THR A 50 -20.89 15.46 -27.75
N THR A 51 -20.03 14.43 -27.79
CA THR A 51 -19.53 13.84 -29.04
C THR A 51 -20.11 12.46 -29.31
N ASN A 52 -20.85 11.87 -28.38
CA ASN A 52 -21.30 10.47 -28.40
C ASN A 52 -20.13 9.48 -28.55
N GLN A 53 -18.92 9.88 -28.19
CA GLN A 53 -17.78 8.98 -28.18
C GLN A 53 -17.85 8.11 -26.93
N ILE A 54 -17.72 6.80 -27.14
CA ILE A 54 -17.69 5.81 -26.06
C ILE A 54 -16.30 5.19 -26.04
N LEU A 55 -15.66 5.23 -24.86
CA LEU A 55 -14.45 4.49 -24.56
C LEU A 55 -14.79 3.36 -23.59
N GLU A 56 -14.59 2.12 -24.04
CA GLU A 56 -14.67 0.93 -23.20
C GLU A 56 -13.27 0.45 -22.88
N GLN A 57 -12.99 0.21 -21.59
CA GLN A 57 -11.73 -0.31 -21.10
C GLN A 57 -11.96 -1.54 -20.23
N GLU A 58 -11.14 -2.56 -20.44
CA GLU A 58 -11.16 -3.79 -19.64
C GLU A 58 -9.73 -4.16 -19.26
N ASN A 59 -9.50 -4.47 -17.98
CA ASN A 59 -8.22 -4.96 -17.49
C ASN A 59 -8.43 -6.20 -16.64
N ASN A 60 -7.98 -7.34 -17.13
CA ASN A 60 -8.08 -8.64 -16.47
C ASN A 60 -6.72 -9.09 -15.98
N VAL A 61 -6.70 -9.64 -14.77
CA VAL A 61 -5.53 -10.33 -14.22
C VAL A 61 -5.94 -11.70 -13.73
N ILE A 62 -5.22 -12.73 -14.18
CA ILE A 62 -5.37 -14.11 -13.71
C ILE A 62 -4.05 -14.52 -13.08
N ASP A 63 -4.09 -15.04 -11.87
CA ASP A 63 -2.92 -15.55 -11.16
C ASP A 63 -3.19 -16.96 -10.64
N ASN A 64 -2.51 -17.94 -11.22
CA ASN A 64 -2.64 -19.35 -10.90
C ASN A 64 -1.32 -19.89 -10.37
N GLY A 65 -1.37 -20.77 -9.40
CA GLY A 65 -0.15 -21.37 -8.90
C GLY A 65 -0.34 -22.65 -8.11
N ILE A 66 0.74 -23.39 -8.06
CA ILE A 66 0.89 -24.55 -7.17
C ILE A 66 2.13 -24.33 -6.30
N ARG A 67 2.01 -24.60 -5.02
CA ARG A 67 3.11 -24.50 -4.05
C ARG A 67 3.24 -25.81 -3.30
N LEU A 68 4.44 -26.33 -3.28
CA LEU A 68 4.88 -27.43 -2.43
C LEU A 68 5.84 -26.84 -1.38
N LYS A 69 5.58 -27.14 -0.11
CA LYS A 69 6.45 -26.77 1.01
C LYS A 69 6.70 -28.01 1.86
N ASN A 70 7.93 -28.23 2.21
CA ASN A 70 8.33 -29.24 3.16
C ASN A 70 9.04 -28.61 4.36
N THR A 71 8.83 -29.17 5.53
CA THR A 71 9.41 -28.71 6.79
C THR A 71 10.04 -29.89 7.50
N HIS A 72 11.34 -29.80 7.76
CA HIS A 72 12.12 -30.80 8.47
C HIS A 72 12.62 -30.23 9.79
N THR A 73 12.25 -30.84 10.90
CA THR A 73 12.84 -30.59 12.20
C THR A 73 14.09 -31.45 12.35
N ILE A 74 15.26 -30.86 12.07
CA ILE A 74 16.57 -31.56 12.11
C ILE A 74 16.96 -31.83 13.56
N SER A 75 16.67 -30.89 14.47
CA SER A 75 16.95 -31.01 15.88
C SER A 75 15.99 -30.09 16.68
N GLU A 76 16.06 -30.13 18.01
CA GLU A 76 15.31 -29.22 18.87
C GLU A 76 15.62 -27.71 18.62
N THR A 77 16.75 -27.45 17.95
CA THR A 77 17.23 -26.09 17.70
C THR A 77 17.21 -25.67 16.24
N ILE A 78 17.04 -26.63 15.29
CA ILE A 78 17.15 -26.38 13.86
C ILE A 78 15.95 -26.96 13.14
N GLN A 79 15.27 -26.11 12.37
CA GLN A 79 14.22 -26.47 11.42
C GLN A 79 14.62 -25.99 10.01
N LEU A 80 14.57 -26.88 9.04
CA LEU A 80 14.77 -26.57 7.61
C LEU A 80 13.42 -26.55 6.91
N LYS A 81 13.18 -25.53 6.11
CA LYS A 81 12.03 -25.40 5.24
C LYS A 81 12.50 -25.26 3.82
N GLU A 82 11.96 -26.08 2.95
CA GLU A 82 12.24 -26.05 1.53
C GLU A 82 10.94 -26.08 0.75
N GLY A 83 10.94 -25.50 -0.44
CA GLY A 83 9.74 -25.44 -1.22
C GLY A 83 10.00 -25.16 -2.69
N TYR A 84 8.97 -25.50 -3.46
CA TYR A 84 8.89 -25.16 -4.87
C TYR A 84 7.51 -24.54 -5.13
N GLN A 85 7.49 -23.49 -5.97
CA GLN A 85 6.25 -22.89 -6.44
C GLN A 85 6.34 -22.68 -7.94
N PHE A 86 5.31 -23.11 -8.67
CA PHE A 86 5.04 -22.68 -10.03
C PHE A 86 3.95 -21.61 -9.98
N ASN A 87 4.12 -20.55 -10.75
CA ASN A 87 3.15 -19.47 -10.86
C ASN A 87 3.02 -19.04 -12.32
N GLU A 88 1.78 -18.88 -12.78
CA GLU A 88 1.43 -18.32 -14.07
C GLU A 88 0.52 -17.10 -13.84
N MET A 89 1.01 -15.92 -14.20
CA MET A 89 0.27 -14.67 -14.15
C MET A 89 -0.02 -14.18 -15.55
N GLY A 90 -1.29 -14.01 -15.89
CA GLY A 90 -1.76 -13.44 -17.15
C GLY A 90 -2.40 -12.08 -16.93
N VAL A 91 -2.04 -11.11 -17.77
CA VAL A 91 -2.68 -9.79 -17.80
C VAL A 91 -3.22 -9.53 -19.19
N ARG A 92 -4.46 -9.06 -19.28
CA ARG A 92 -5.11 -8.66 -20.53
C ARG A 92 -5.69 -7.27 -20.38
N SER A 93 -5.42 -6.40 -21.35
CA SER A 93 -6.00 -5.07 -21.46
C SER A 93 -6.69 -4.90 -22.79
N ILE A 94 -7.91 -4.41 -22.77
CA ILE A 94 -8.73 -4.12 -23.95
C ILE A 94 -9.14 -2.65 -23.87
N ASP A 95 -8.91 -1.91 -24.96
CA ASP A 95 -9.42 -0.57 -25.14
C ASP A 95 -10.23 -0.55 -26.45
N LYS A 96 -11.44 0.00 -26.41
CA LYS A 96 -12.30 0.17 -27.59
C LYS A 96 -12.89 1.57 -27.63
N VAL A 97 -12.84 2.19 -28.79
CA VAL A 97 -13.48 3.48 -29.07
C VAL A 97 -14.43 3.29 -30.27
N ASN A 98 -15.63 3.83 -30.15
CA ASN A 98 -16.63 3.74 -31.20
C ASN A 98 -16.40 4.73 -32.38
N THR A 99 -15.89 5.95 -32.06
CA THR A 99 -15.70 7.03 -33.05
C THR A 99 -14.48 7.89 -32.76
N PRO A 100 -13.44 7.90 -33.60
CA PRO A 100 -13.21 6.96 -34.69
C PRO A 100 -13.08 5.53 -34.17
N GLN A 101 -13.45 4.56 -34.96
CA GLN A 101 -13.42 3.15 -34.54
C GLN A 101 -11.97 2.71 -34.27
N TYR A 102 -11.70 2.30 -33.04
CA TYR A 102 -10.40 1.80 -32.60
C TYR A 102 -10.59 0.63 -31.64
N SER A 103 -9.72 -0.37 -31.75
CA SER A 103 -9.69 -1.48 -30.79
C SER A 103 -8.25 -1.94 -30.59
N ARG A 104 -7.87 -2.05 -29.32
CA ARG A 104 -6.60 -2.60 -28.88
C ARG A 104 -6.85 -3.74 -27.91
N ASN A 105 -6.14 -4.85 -28.07
CA ASN A 105 -6.21 -6.00 -27.18
C ASN A 105 -4.79 -6.52 -26.95
N VAL A 106 -4.28 -6.33 -25.75
CA VAL A 106 -2.94 -6.76 -25.35
C VAL A 106 -3.09 -7.84 -24.30
N LYS A 107 -2.45 -8.98 -24.53
CA LYS A 107 -2.36 -10.08 -23.56
C LYS A 107 -0.90 -10.41 -23.33
N ASP A 108 -0.52 -10.50 -22.08
CA ASP A 108 0.81 -10.90 -21.64
C ASP A 108 0.73 -11.98 -20.56
N VAL A 109 1.66 -12.93 -20.57
CA VAL A 109 1.69 -14.04 -19.61
C VAL A 109 3.12 -14.22 -19.12
N LEU A 110 3.26 -14.33 -17.81
CA LEU A 110 4.53 -14.60 -17.14
C LEU A 110 4.43 -15.91 -16.35
N ARG A 111 5.33 -16.85 -16.68
CA ARG A 111 5.53 -18.07 -15.92
C ARG A 111 6.80 -17.98 -15.11
N SER A 112 6.71 -18.42 -13.86
CA SER A 112 7.85 -18.45 -12.96
C SER A 112 7.96 -19.76 -12.18
N HIS A 113 9.18 -20.23 -12.04
CA HIS A 113 9.56 -21.36 -11.19
C HIS A 113 10.35 -20.82 -10.01
N ILE A 114 9.92 -21.15 -8.82
CA ILE A 114 10.43 -20.55 -7.59
C ILE A 114 10.91 -21.64 -6.66
N GLY A 115 12.19 -21.64 -6.36
CA GLY A 115 12.79 -22.46 -5.31
C GLY A 115 12.92 -21.67 -4.01
N ILE A 116 12.62 -22.28 -2.88
CA ILE A 116 12.71 -21.65 -1.55
C ILE A 116 13.50 -22.56 -0.64
N ILE A 117 14.47 -22.00 0.08
CA ILE A 117 15.17 -22.65 1.17
C ILE A 117 15.27 -21.69 2.36
N GLU A 118 14.93 -22.16 3.54
CA GLU A 118 14.95 -21.36 4.76
C GLU A 118 15.32 -22.24 5.96
N MET A 119 16.19 -21.76 6.81
CA MET A 119 16.59 -22.41 8.05
C MET A 119 16.22 -21.52 9.25
N ASP A 120 15.43 -22.07 10.14
CA ASP A 120 15.17 -21.49 11.45
C ASP A 120 16.13 -22.12 12.47
N TYR A 121 16.76 -21.25 13.25
CA TYR A 121 17.58 -21.63 14.39
C TYR A 121 17.03 -21.03 15.67
N SER A 122 16.85 -21.85 16.70
CA SER A 122 16.50 -21.40 18.05
C SER A 122 17.51 -21.97 19.06
N SER A 123 18.23 -21.09 19.74
CA SER A 123 19.21 -21.54 20.76
C SER A 123 18.52 -22.30 21.90
N LYS A 124 19.21 -23.28 22.52
CA LYS A 124 18.67 -24.10 23.62
C LYS A 124 18.14 -23.23 24.78
N ASN A 125 18.78 -22.11 25.09
CA ASN A 125 18.34 -21.18 26.12
C ASN A 125 17.25 -20.20 25.65
N LYS A 126 16.72 -20.36 24.40
CA LYS A 126 15.67 -19.54 23.76
C LYS A 126 15.97 -18.03 23.76
N LYS A 127 17.25 -17.64 23.86
CA LYS A 127 17.66 -16.24 23.77
C LYS A 127 17.85 -15.76 22.33
N LEU A 128 18.32 -16.64 21.44
CA LEU A 128 18.55 -16.34 20.04
C LEU A 128 17.55 -17.14 19.19
N PHE A 129 16.83 -16.43 18.35
CA PHE A 129 16.08 -16.99 17.23
C PHE A 129 16.56 -16.32 15.95
N SER A 130 16.85 -17.10 14.91
CA SER A 130 17.20 -16.56 13.60
C SER A 130 16.57 -17.37 12.48
N THR A 131 16.15 -16.67 11.43
CA THR A 131 15.76 -17.24 10.15
C THR A 131 16.72 -16.74 9.08
N ILE A 132 17.34 -17.65 8.35
CA ILE A 132 18.18 -17.36 7.18
C ILE A 132 17.59 -18.12 6.01
N GLY A 133 17.37 -17.47 4.90
CA GLY A 133 16.80 -18.12 3.74
C GLY A 133 17.07 -17.39 2.44
N ALA A 134 16.72 -18.05 1.35
CA ALA A 134 16.76 -17.50 0.01
C ALA A 134 15.58 -18.04 -0.81
N ARG A 135 15.08 -17.19 -1.69
CA ARG A 135 14.12 -17.54 -2.73
C ARG A 135 14.79 -17.30 -4.08
N GLY A 136 14.81 -18.29 -4.95
CA GLY A 136 15.27 -18.18 -6.33
C GLY A 136 14.07 -18.18 -7.27
N ASN A 137 13.90 -17.12 -8.05
CA ASN A 137 12.83 -16.97 -9.03
C ASN A 137 13.42 -17.11 -10.44
N TYR A 138 13.02 -18.12 -11.19
CA TYR A 138 13.33 -18.27 -12.61
C TYR A 138 12.11 -17.85 -13.43
N PHE A 139 12.28 -16.87 -14.31
CA PHE A 139 11.25 -16.34 -15.21
C PHE A 139 11.49 -16.87 -16.63
N GLU A 140 10.58 -17.72 -17.13
CA GLU A 140 10.70 -18.35 -18.47
C GLU A 140 10.84 -17.31 -19.59
N LYS A 141 10.01 -16.26 -19.57
CA LYS A 141 9.95 -15.22 -20.61
C LYS A 141 11.29 -14.54 -20.87
N TRP A 142 12.10 -14.34 -19.84
CA TRP A 142 13.39 -13.64 -19.92
C TRP A 142 14.59 -14.55 -19.71
N GLN A 143 14.38 -15.83 -19.39
CA GLN A 143 15.43 -16.77 -18.96
C GLN A 143 16.30 -16.19 -17.84
N LEU A 144 15.67 -15.48 -16.92
CA LEU A 144 16.31 -14.72 -15.87
C LEU A 144 16.11 -15.40 -14.52
N ILE A 145 17.19 -15.48 -13.74
CA ILE A 145 17.15 -15.92 -12.34
C ILE A 145 17.39 -14.73 -11.44
N LEU A 146 16.48 -14.50 -10.47
CA LEU A 146 16.65 -13.54 -9.40
C LEU A 146 16.69 -14.27 -8.06
N ILE A 147 17.70 -13.96 -7.24
CA ILE A 147 17.85 -14.51 -5.90
C ILE A 147 17.46 -13.46 -4.88
N GLU A 148 16.60 -13.83 -3.95
CA GLU A 148 16.03 -12.98 -2.91
C GLU A 148 16.43 -13.53 -1.53
N PRO A 149 17.60 -13.13 -0.98
CA PRO A 149 18.03 -13.51 0.34
C PRO A 149 17.17 -12.82 1.41
N ARG A 150 17.04 -13.49 2.56
CA ARG A 150 16.37 -12.94 3.75
C ARG A 150 17.06 -13.37 5.02
N LEU A 151 17.07 -12.48 5.98
CA LEU A 151 17.63 -12.68 7.31
C LEU A 151 16.71 -12.07 8.35
N LEU A 152 16.42 -12.82 9.40
CA LEU A 152 15.77 -12.34 10.60
C LEU A 152 16.57 -12.82 11.80
N ILE A 153 16.93 -11.92 12.73
CA ILE A 153 17.59 -12.25 13.99
C ILE A 153 16.80 -11.60 15.11
N ASN A 154 16.43 -12.39 16.08
CA ASN A 154 15.83 -11.95 17.34
C ASN A 154 16.75 -12.39 18.50
N TYR A 155 17.27 -11.43 19.26
CA TYR A 155 18.13 -11.72 20.40
C TYR A 155 17.60 -11.10 21.69
N LYS A 156 17.34 -11.94 22.70
CA LYS A 156 16.93 -11.54 24.05
C LYS A 156 18.16 -11.40 24.96
N PHE A 157 18.58 -10.17 25.23
CA PHE A 157 19.65 -9.90 26.19
C PHE A 157 19.31 -10.38 27.60
N ASN A 158 18.08 -10.06 28.00
CA ASN A 158 17.48 -10.45 29.26
C ASN A 158 15.96 -10.55 29.11
N PRO A 159 15.19 -10.95 30.15
CA PRO A 159 13.74 -11.07 30.05
C PRO A 159 13.00 -9.82 29.58
N ASN A 160 13.59 -8.64 29.72
CA ASN A 160 12.94 -7.37 29.42
C ASN A 160 13.40 -6.74 28.10
N PHE A 161 14.59 -7.06 27.59
CA PHE A 161 15.17 -6.44 26.40
C PHE A 161 15.40 -7.43 25.27
N LYS A 162 14.95 -7.05 24.08
CA LYS A 162 15.13 -7.80 22.82
C LYS A 162 15.62 -6.85 21.73
N ILE A 163 16.50 -7.36 20.86
CA ILE A 163 16.87 -6.74 19.57
C ILE A 163 16.30 -7.59 18.46
N GLU A 164 15.83 -6.92 17.42
CA GLU A 164 15.41 -7.52 16.13
C GLU A 164 16.21 -6.89 15.00
N LEU A 165 16.77 -7.74 14.14
CA LEU A 165 17.43 -7.35 12.90
C LEU A 165 16.72 -8.06 11.75
N LEU A 166 16.33 -7.31 10.72
CA LEU A 166 15.74 -7.81 9.50
C LEU A 166 16.51 -7.30 8.30
N GLY A 167 16.70 -8.17 7.30
CA GLY A 167 17.23 -7.81 5.99
C GLY A 167 16.61 -8.70 4.93
N GLU A 168 16.14 -8.11 3.82
CA GLU A 168 15.59 -8.89 2.73
C GLU A 168 15.70 -8.18 1.38
N GLN A 169 15.75 -9.00 0.32
CA GLN A 169 15.55 -8.56 -1.06
C GLN A 169 14.27 -9.17 -1.60
N LYS A 170 13.56 -8.41 -2.42
CA LYS A 170 12.34 -8.85 -3.12
C LYS A 170 12.30 -8.31 -4.53
N SER A 171 11.63 -9.03 -5.42
CA SER A 171 11.30 -8.56 -6.76
C SER A 171 9.80 -8.57 -7.00
N GLN A 172 9.33 -7.67 -7.88
CA GLN A 172 7.94 -7.58 -8.31
C GLN A 172 7.89 -7.44 -9.82
N THR A 173 7.10 -8.29 -10.45
CA THR A 173 7.00 -8.43 -11.92
C THR A 173 5.73 -7.84 -12.51
N SER A 174 4.85 -7.29 -11.69
CA SER A 174 3.63 -6.60 -12.11
C SER A 174 3.57 -5.21 -11.51
N SER A 175 3.01 -4.27 -12.25
CA SER A 175 2.81 -2.88 -11.81
C SER A 175 1.45 -2.40 -12.25
N GLN A 176 0.88 -1.45 -11.51
CA GLN A 176 -0.22 -0.64 -12.01
C GLN A 176 0.37 0.59 -12.68
N ILE A 177 0.06 0.78 -13.95
CA ILE A 177 0.34 2.03 -14.65
C ILE A 177 -0.92 2.88 -14.75
N ILE A 178 -0.73 4.17 -14.89
CA ILE A 178 -1.81 5.14 -15.07
C ILE A 178 -1.81 5.55 -16.53
N ASP A 179 -2.91 5.29 -17.22
CA ASP A 179 -3.12 5.80 -18.56
C ASP A 179 -3.56 7.28 -18.48
N LEU A 180 -3.07 8.08 -19.41
CA LEU A 180 -3.16 9.55 -19.43
C LEU A 180 -4.53 10.11 -19.79
N GLN A 181 -5.59 9.36 -19.67
CA GLN A 181 -6.92 9.88 -19.95
C GLN A 181 -7.43 10.65 -18.73
N GLN A 182 -7.87 11.88 -18.95
CA GLN A 182 -8.44 12.77 -17.93
C GLN A 182 -9.83 12.30 -17.50
N ASP A 183 -9.91 11.17 -16.78
CA ASP A 183 -11.17 10.60 -16.40
C ASP A 183 -11.55 10.85 -14.93
N PHE A 184 -12.85 10.81 -14.71
CA PHE A 184 -13.55 11.38 -13.56
C PHE A 184 -13.19 10.74 -12.21
N LEU A 185 -12.89 9.45 -12.14
CA LEU A 185 -12.65 8.74 -10.88
C LEU A 185 -11.20 8.29 -10.66
N GLY A 186 -10.35 8.35 -11.65
CA GLY A 186 -8.93 7.97 -11.56
C GLY A 186 -8.63 6.49 -11.35
N ILE A 187 -9.65 5.64 -11.24
CA ILE A 187 -9.49 4.18 -11.05
C ILE A 187 -9.41 3.49 -12.40
N GLU A 188 -10.22 3.88 -13.35
CA GLU A 188 -10.26 3.42 -14.73
C GLU A 188 -8.95 3.71 -15.48
N ASN A 189 -8.22 4.71 -15.05
CA ASN A 189 -6.91 5.06 -15.58
C ASN A 189 -5.79 4.13 -15.10
N ARG A 190 -6.07 3.27 -14.11
CA ARG A 190 -5.11 2.35 -13.53
C ARG A 190 -5.32 0.96 -14.10
N ARG A 191 -4.32 0.45 -14.79
CA ARG A 191 -4.31 -0.92 -15.29
C ARG A 191 -3.09 -1.69 -14.84
N TRP A 192 -3.30 -2.96 -14.58
CA TRP A 192 -2.22 -3.90 -14.34
C TRP A 192 -1.48 -4.22 -15.62
N VAL A 193 -0.18 -4.29 -15.53
CA VAL A 193 0.74 -4.69 -16.59
C VAL A 193 1.84 -5.58 -16.01
N LEU A 194 2.37 -6.47 -16.84
CA LEU A 194 3.58 -7.22 -16.49
C LEU A 194 4.83 -6.44 -16.87
N ALA A 195 5.90 -6.71 -16.15
CA ALA A 195 7.21 -6.19 -16.49
C ALA A 195 7.60 -6.59 -17.92
N ASN A 196 8.36 -5.71 -18.58
CA ASN A 196 8.92 -5.93 -19.90
C ASN A 196 10.40 -5.49 -19.88
N ASN A 197 11.09 -5.60 -21.02
CA ASN A 197 12.49 -5.17 -21.13
C ASN A 197 12.64 -3.72 -21.64
N GLU A 198 11.56 -2.97 -21.68
CA GLU A 198 11.51 -1.62 -22.26
C GLU A 198 11.28 -0.58 -21.16
N ASP A 199 10.02 -0.24 -20.91
CA ASP A 199 9.61 0.87 -20.04
C ASP A 199 9.06 0.43 -18.66
N ILE A 200 8.85 -0.87 -18.44
CA ILE A 200 8.33 -1.45 -17.21
C ILE A 200 9.28 -2.56 -16.72
N PRO A 201 10.36 -2.24 -16.03
CA PRO A 201 11.31 -3.22 -15.54
C PRO A 201 10.76 -4.03 -14.37
N ILE A 202 11.41 -5.14 -14.05
CA ILE A 202 11.19 -5.84 -12.78
C ILE A 202 11.65 -4.92 -11.65
N GLN A 203 10.72 -4.55 -10.77
CA GLN A 203 11.06 -3.78 -9.58
C GLN A 203 11.83 -4.64 -8.60
N LYS A 204 12.87 -4.07 -7.96
CA LYS A 204 13.67 -4.75 -6.93
C LYS A 204 13.71 -3.89 -5.68
N SER A 205 13.47 -4.52 -4.54
CA SER A 205 13.52 -3.87 -3.22
C SER A 205 14.61 -4.49 -2.37
N ASN A 206 15.45 -3.66 -1.79
CA ASN A 206 16.40 -4.01 -0.75
C ASN A 206 15.98 -3.28 0.51
N GLN A 207 15.76 -4.00 1.61
CA GLN A 207 15.37 -3.38 2.87
C GLN A 207 16.04 -4.03 4.08
N GLY A 208 16.24 -3.23 5.12
CA GLY A 208 16.73 -3.68 6.41
C GLY A 208 16.19 -2.83 7.54
N SER A 209 16.04 -3.43 8.71
CA SER A 209 15.68 -2.71 9.92
C SER A 209 16.37 -3.26 11.16
N LEU A 210 16.51 -2.40 12.16
CA LEU A 210 17.04 -2.72 13.48
C LEU A 210 16.11 -2.16 14.55
N GLY A 211 15.54 -3.06 15.36
CA GLY A 211 14.58 -2.75 16.40
C GLY A 211 15.09 -3.08 17.80
N PHE A 212 14.74 -2.23 18.77
CA PHE A 212 15.00 -2.42 20.20
C PHE A 212 13.67 -2.46 20.93
N ILE A 213 13.37 -3.56 21.61
CA ILE A 213 12.11 -3.78 22.32
C ILE A 213 12.39 -3.94 23.81
N PHE A 214 11.67 -3.16 24.61
CA PHE A 214 11.66 -3.28 26.06
C PHE A 214 10.27 -3.62 26.57
N THR A 215 10.15 -4.66 27.40
CA THR A 215 8.89 -5.07 28.05
C THR A 215 9.12 -5.30 29.54
N LYS A 216 8.45 -4.54 30.40
CA LYS A 216 8.48 -4.74 31.84
C LYS A 216 7.27 -4.08 32.49
N ASN A 217 6.65 -4.74 33.48
CA ASN A 217 5.56 -4.16 34.29
C ASN A 217 4.44 -3.52 33.43
N ASN A 218 4.00 -4.21 32.39
CA ASN A 218 2.99 -3.73 31.42
C ASN A 218 3.41 -2.48 30.61
N TRP A 219 4.71 -2.17 30.56
CA TRP A 219 5.29 -1.29 29.55
C TRP A 219 5.73 -2.08 28.34
N LEU A 220 5.45 -1.56 27.17
CA LEU A 220 6.08 -1.92 25.92
C LEU A 220 6.70 -0.65 25.32
N LEU A 221 7.99 -0.68 25.07
CA LEU A 221 8.68 0.35 24.29
C LEU A 221 9.29 -0.34 23.08
N ASN A 222 9.13 0.23 21.91
CA ASN A 222 9.78 -0.21 20.69
C ASN A 222 10.41 1.00 19.99
N LEU A 223 11.65 0.87 19.57
CA LEU A 223 12.37 1.82 18.73
C LEU A 223 12.96 1.05 17.57
N GLU A 224 12.60 1.42 16.35
CA GLU A 224 13.08 0.78 15.13
C GLU A 224 13.66 1.84 14.18
N GLY A 225 14.80 1.55 13.57
CA GLY A 225 15.34 2.26 12.44
C GLY A 225 15.29 1.39 11.21
N PHE A 226 14.91 1.93 10.05
CA PHE A 226 14.78 1.19 8.81
C PHE A 226 15.34 1.94 7.61
N TYR A 227 15.72 1.16 6.62
CA TYR A 227 16.13 1.63 5.30
C TYR A 227 15.52 0.73 4.23
N LYS A 228 15.03 1.33 3.14
CA LYS A 228 14.51 0.63 1.97
C LYS A 228 14.87 1.39 0.70
N LYS A 229 15.41 0.68 -0.29
CA LYS A 229 15.61 1.17 -1.65
C LYS A 229 14.84 0.31 -2.63
N VAL A 230 14.08 0.93 -3.50
CA VAL A 230 13.36 0.26 -4.60
C VAL A 230 13.87 0.81 -5.91
N THR A 231 14.35 -0.08 -6.77
CA THR A 231 14.85 0.24 -8.10
C THR A 231 13.92 -0.29 -9.17
N GLY A 232 13.94 0.33 -10.35
CA GLY A 232 13.14 -0.11 -11.47
C GLY A 232 11.67 0.27 -11.36
N ILE A 233 11.34 1.40 -10.75
CA ILE A 233 10.01 1.99 -10.85
C ILE A 233 9.85 2.75 -12.16
N THR A 234 8.64 2.80 -12.70
CA THR A 234 8.32 3.64 -13.87
C THR A 234 7.54 4.88 -13.44
N SER A 235 7.82 6.01 -14.05
CA SER A 235 7.08 7.26 -13.82
C SER A 235 5.58 7.10 -14.08
N ALA A 236 5.21 6.30 -15.07
CA ALA A 236 3.81 6.00 -15.39
C ALA A 236 3.03 5.29 -14.27
N ALA A 237 3.72 4.70 -13.28
CA ALA A 237 3.08 4.06 -12.13
C ALA A 237 2.97 4.98 -10.90
N GLN A 238 3.56 6.19 -10.92
CA GLN A 238 3.68 7.03 -9.73
C GLN A 238 2.53 8.02 -9.55
N GLY A 239 1.68 8.22 -10.57
CA GLY A 239 0.58 9.19 -10.51
C GLY A 239 1.06 10.62 -10.39
N PHE A 240 2.13 10.97 -11.07
CA PHE A 240 2.56 12.35 -11.20
C PHE A 240 1.49 13.15 -11.92
N GLN A 241 1.12 14.30 -11.39
CA GLN A 241 0.16 15.18 -12.05
C GLN A 241 0.84 15.91 -13.21
N ASN A 242 0.30 15.71 -14.42
CA ASN A 242 0.43 16.50 -15.63
C ASN A 242 1.78 16.54 -16.37
N GLN A 243 2.84 17.14 -15.86
CA GLN A 243 4.07 17.33 -16.66
C GLN A 243 4.93 16.08 -16.79
N LEU A 244 4.86 15.20 -15.79
CA LEU A 244 5.71 14.02 -15.71
C LEU A 244 4.99 12.76 -16.22
N GLU A 245 3.70 12.87 -16.55
CA GLU A 245 2.88 11.76 -17.04
C GLU A 245 3.30 11.29 -18.42
N PHE A 246 3.73 12.22 -19.30
CA PHE A 246 4.09 11.92 -20.69
C PHE A 246 5.51 11.37 -20.86
N VAL A 247 6.33 11.47 -19.84
CA VAL A 247 7.72 11.03 -19.88
C VAL A 247 7.84 9.65 -19.24
N LYS A 248 7.99 8.62 -20.06
CA LYS A 248 8.23 7.25 -19.61
C LYS A 248 9.69 7.09 -19.20
N VAL A 249 9.97 7.32 -17.93
CA VAL A 249 11.31 7.22 -17.35
C VAL A 249 11.33 6.16 -16.27
N ILE A 250 12.39 5.37 -16.24
CA ILE A 250 12.69 4.44 -15.17
C ILE A 250 13.46 5.16 -14.07
N GLY A 251 13.11 4.92 -12.84
CA GLY A 251 13.75 5.54 -11.69
C GLY A 251 13.76 4.64 -10.46
N ASP A 252 14.11 5.24 -9.35
CA ASP A 252 14.24 4.61 -8.06
C ASP A 252 13.56 5.45 -6.99
N TYR A 253 13.27 4.85 -5.83
CA TYR A 253 13.02 5.61 -4.61
C TYR A 253 13.74 5.01 -3.42
N GLU A 254 14.05 5.86 -2.46
CA GLU A 254 14.75 5.54 -1.24
C GLU A 254 13.98 6.06 -0.04
N VAL A 255 13.77 5.18 0.96
CA VAL A 255 13.07 5.53 2.21
C VAL A 255 13.95 5.11 3.37
N TYR A 256 14.14 6.01 4.33
CA TYR A 256 14.74 5.70 5.62
C TYR A 256 14.04 6.46 6.73
N GLY A 257 14.08 5.91 7.92
CA GLY A 257 13.39 6.53 9.03
C GLY A 257 13.52 5.79 10.34
N THR A 258 12.77 6.30 11.32
CA THR A 258 12.66 5.70 12.64
C THR A 258 11.23 5.67 13.11
N GLU A 259 10.88 4.61 13.83
CA GLU A 259 9.58 4.43 14.47
C GLU A 259 9.75 4.23 15.96
N PHE A 260 8.90 4.87 16.75
CA PHE A 260 8.89 4.78 18.19
C PHE A 260 7.49 4.50 18.70
N LEU A 261 7.35 3.46 19.52
CA LEU A 261 6.09 3.07 20.15
C LEU A 261 6.26 2.98 21.67
N ILE A 262 5.35 3.61 22.40
CA ILE A 262 5.17 3.40 23.85
C ILE A 262 3.76 2.88 24.08
N GLN A 263 3.63 1.82 24.84
CA GLN A 263 2.36 1.34 25.37
C GLN A 263 2.45 1.11 26.86
N LYS A 264 1.39 1.46 27.59
CA LYS A 264 1.24 1.18 29.02
C LYS A 264 -0.16 0.70 29.33
N GLN A 265 -0.24 -0.35 30.15
CA GLN A 265 -1.49 -0.81 30.75
C GLN A 265 -1.44 -0.62 32.26
N PHE A 266 -2.49 -0.06 32.85
CA PHE A 266 -2.58 0.21 34.27
C PHE A 266 -4.03 0.34 34.74
N ASN A 267 -4.48 -0.50 35.70
CA ASN A 267 -5.78 -0.40 36.36
C ASN A 267 -6.97 -0.01 35.45
N GLY A 268 -7.23 -0.80 34.39
CA GLY A 268 -8.29 -0.53 33.44
C GLY A 268 -7.96 0.53 32.38
N PHE A 269 -6.83 1.23 32.49
CA PHE A 269 -6.34 2.15 31.48
C PHE A 269 -5.33 1.44 30.56
N THR A 270 -5.49 1.63 29.24
CA THR A 270 -4.47 1.28 28.26
C THR A 270 -4.23 2.50 27.39
N GLY A 271 -2.99 2.95 27.37
CA GLY A 271 -2.55 4.05 26.53
C GLY A 271 -1.41 3.66 25.63
N TYR A 272 -1.36 4.22 24.44
CA TYR A 272 -0.21 4.12 23.55
C TYR A 272 0.08 5.46 22.87
N PHE A 273 1.34 5.65 22.56
CA PHE A 273 1.87 6.73 21.74
C PHE A 273 2.77 6.11 20.68
N ASN A 274 2.55 6.52 19.44
CA ASN A 274 3.38 6.14 18.29
C ASN A 274 3.87 7.44 17.63
N TYR A 275 5.13 7.42 17.23
CA TYR A 275 5.73 8.47 16.41
C TYR A 275 6.60 7.83 15.34
N SER A 276 6.48 8.29 14.10
CA SER A 276 7.38 7.93 13.01
C SER A 276 7.94 9.19 12.34
N TRP A 277 9.19 9.09 11.98
CA TRP A 277 9.88 10.03 11.12
C TRP A 277 10.48 9.27 9.95
N ASN A 278 10.26 9.75 8.72
CA ASN A 278 10.90 9.20 7.55
C ASN A 278 11.17 10.27 6.49
N SER A 279 12.17 9.99 5.64
CA SER A 279 12.42 10.68 4.38
C SER A 279 12.22 9.68 3.25
N ASN A 280 11.52 10.09 2.21
CA ASN A 280 11.20 9.28 1.06
C ASN A 280 11.42 10.09 -0.23
N THR A 281 12.43 9.72 -1.01
CA THR A 281 12.91 10.51 -2.14
C THR A 281 12.88 9.69 -3.43
N TYR A 282 12.31 10.23 -4.48
CA TYR A 282 12.44 9.73 -5.85
C TYR A 282 13.76 10.17 -6.48
N THR A 283 14.27 9.30 -7.36
CA THR A 283 15.35 9.62 -8.29
C THR A 283 14.94 9.21 -9.70
N PHE A 284 14.75 10.19 -10.59
CA PHE A 284 14.45 10.00 -12.02
C PHE A 284 15.42 10.87 -12.83
N GLU A 285 16.44 10.26 -13.42
CA GLU A 285 17.51 10.98 -14.13
C GLU A 285 17.01 11.80 -15.35
N GLY A 286 15.81 11.49 -15.85
CA GLY A 286 15.18 12.25 -16.95
C GLY A 286 14.41 13.50 -16.50
N TYR A 287 14.34 13.80 -15.20
CA TYR A 287 13.58 14.93 -14.66
C TYR A 287 14.47 16.04 -14.13
N ILE A 288 13.91 17.24 -13.98
CA ILE A 288 14.59 18.40 -13.43
C ILE A 288 13.75 18.93 -12.25
N PRO A 289 14.24 18.87 -11.00
CA PRO A 289 15.46 18.18 -10.57
C PRO A 289 15.32 16.66 -10.67
N PRO A 290 16.41 15.90 -10.78
CA PRO A 290 16.34 14.43 -10.85
C PRO A 290 15.93 13.80 -9.52
N GLN A 291 16.12 14.50 -8.39
CA GLN A 291 15.74 14.08 -7.07
C GLN A 291 14.68 15.00 -6.47
N PHE A 292 13.60 14.43 -5.97
CA PHE A 292 12.52 15.17 -5.32
C PHE A 292 11.73 14.25 -4.36
N ALA A 293 10.95 14.86 -3.45
CA ALA A 293 10.17 14.13 -2.47
C ALA A 293 9.14 13.18 -3.13
N ASN A 294 8.94 12.01 -2.53
CA ASN A 294 7.95 11.04 -3.01
C ASN A 294 6.52 11.56 -2.75
N ASN A 295 5.58 11.32 -3.67
CA ASN A 295 4.17 11.69 -3.54
C ASN A 295 3.51 11.20 -2.24
N PHE A 296 4.02 10.12 -1.67
CA PHE A 296 3.50 9.49 -0.46
C PHE A 296 4.35 9.77 0.78
N GLU A 297 5.32 10.68 0.70
CA GLU A 297 6.12 11.06 1.86
C GLU A 297 5.22 11.68 2.94
N VAL A 298 5.32 11.15 4.14
CA VAL A 298 4.81 11.73 5.37
C VAL A 298 5.98 11.83 6.32
N THR A 299 6.64 12.99 6.34
CA THR A 299 7.90 13.17 7.08
C THR A 299 7.72 12.89 8.57
N HIS A 300 6.62 13.32 9.16
CA HIS A 300 6.29 13.11 10.55
C HIS A 300 4.87 12.56 10.70
N ALA A 301 4.71 11.49 11.47
CA ALA A 301 3.39 11.01 11.86
C ALA A 301 3.36 10.69 13.36
N MET A 302 2.27 11.04 14.01
CA MET A 302 2.07 10.84 15.45
C MET A 302 0.66 10.32 15.70
N ALA A 303 0.54 9.32 16.55
CA ALA A 303 -0.73 8.83 17.07
C ALA A 303 -0.66 8.69 18.60
N LEU A 304 -1.69 9.21 19.26
CA LEU A 304 -1.87 9.07 20.71
C LEU A 304 -3.27 8.50 20.94
N ALA A 305 -3.38 7.43 21.71
CA ALA A 305 -4.69 6.93 22.09
C ALA A 305 -4.70 6.33 23.50
N GLY A 306 -5.86 6.43 24.13
CA GLY A 306 -6.11 5.84 25.43
C GLY A 306 -7.50 5.22 25.52
N THR A 307 -7.59 4.08 26.19
CA THR A 307 -8.85 3.46 26.57
C THR A 307 -8.92 3.33 28.09
N TYR A 308 -10.10 3.56 28.63
CA TYR A 308 -10.36 3.36 30.05
C TYR A 308 -11.59 2.50 30.25
N GLU A 309 -11.43 1.40 30.97
CA GLU A 309 -12.49 0.47 31.30
C GLU A 309 -12.80 0.57 32.80
N TRP A 310 -14.03 0.97 33.11
CA TRP A 310 -14.54 1.04 34.47
C TRP A 310 -15.86 0.26 34.57
N LYS A 311 -15.81 -0.90 35.19
CA LYS A 311 -16.94 -1.81 35.26
C LYS A 311 -17.49 -2.14 33.86
N SER A 312 -18.70 -1.70 33.59
CA SER A 312 -19.40 -1.90 32.31
C SER A 312 -19.16 -0.76 31.29
N LEU A 313 -18.54 0.33 31.71
CA LEU A 313 -18.26 1.49 30.85
C LEU A 313 -16.87 1.35 30.25
N LYS A 314 -16.78 1.57 28.94
CA LYS A 314 -15.53 1.70 28.21
C LYS A 314 -15.50 3.03 27.48
N LEU A 315 -14.47 3.80 27.73
CA LEU A 315 -14.18 5.08 27.06
C LEU A 315 -12.93 4.93 26.20
N ALA A 316 -12.90 5.57 25.06
CA ALA A 316 -11.69 5.68 24.25
C ALA A 316 -11.56 7.06 23.62
N LEU A 317 -10.34 7.59 23.64
CA LEU A 317 -9.95 8.82 22.97
C LEU A 317 -8.71 8.51 22.15
N GLY A 318 -8.70 8.95 20.89
CA GLY A 318 -7.56 8.79 20.01
C GLY A 318 -7.35 10.04 19.17
N SER A 319 -6.08 10.42 18.98
CA SER A 319 -5.69 11.48 18.08
C SER A 319 -4.63 10.99 17.11
N LYS A 320 -4.63 11.52 15.91
CA LYS A 320 -3.58 11.36 14.92
C LYS A 320 -3.26 12.69 14.27
N TRP A 321 -1.99 12.90 14.08
CA TRP A 321 -1.44 14.03 13.37
C TRP A 321 -0.35 13.53 12.43
N PHE A 322 -0.26 14.09 11.25
CA PHE A 322 0.86 13.87 10.34
C PHE A 322 1.09 15.10 9.46
N SER A 323 2.36 15.30 9.09
CA SER A 323 2.77 16.37 8.16
C SER A 323 2.11 16.19 6.80
N GLY A 324 1.80 17.30 6.15
CA GLY A 324 1.23 17.31 4.81
C GLY A 324 2.13 16.59 3.81
N ARG A 325 1.50 15.87 2.88
CA ARG A 325 2.22 15.18 1.80
C ARG A 325 2.71 16.18 0.75
N PRO A 326 3.81 15.86 0.05
CA PRO A 326 4.30 16.66 -1.07
C PRO A 326 3.25 16.83 -2.16
N ASN A 327 3.24 18.01 -2.76
CA ASN A 327 2.34 18.39 -3.84
C ASN A 327 3.06 19.29 -4.85
N THR A 328 2.60 19.24 -6.10
CA THR A 328 3.07 20.10 -7.18
C THR A 328 2.05 21.18 -7.47
N VAL A 329 2.46 22.44 -7.50
CA VAL A 329 1.58 23.59 -7.72
C VAL A 329 1.82 24.23 -9.10
N PRO A 330 0.81 24.87 -9.71
CA PRO A 330 1.00 25.65 -10.92
C PRO A 330 2.03 26.77 -10.73
N LEU A 331 2.75 27.10 -11.80
CA LEU A 331 3.71 28.19 -11.81
C LEU A 331 3.02 29.57 -11.81
N SER A 332 1.81 29.66 -12.38
CA SER A 332 0.98 30.85 -12.43
C SER A 332 -0.50 30.51 -12.17
N SER A 333 -1.32 31.50 -11.92
CA SER A 333 -2.78 31.37 -11.81
C SER A 333 -3.52 31.26 -13.14
N GLU A 334 -2.80 31.51 -14.25
CA GLU A 334 -3.34 31.48 -15.60
C GLU A 334 -2.71 30.36 -16.42
N PRO A 335 -3.50 29.67 -17.26
CA PRO A 335 -2.96 28.65 -18.16
C PRO A 335 -2.10 29.28 -19.26
N VAL A 336 -1.15 28.51 -19.77
CA VAL A 336 -0.37 28.87 -20.95
C VAL A 336 -1.04 28.29 -22.18
N TYR A 337 -1.21 29.11 -23.22
CA TYR A 337 -1.79 28.67 -24.48
C TYR A 337 -0.69 28.27 -25.43
N ILE A 338 -0.54 26.98 -25.70
CA ILE A 338 0.38 26.45 -26.74
C ILE A 338 -0.19 26.74 -28.13
N THR A 339 -1.53 26.57 -28.27
CA THR A 339 -2.33 27.04 -29.42
C THR A 339 -3.57 27.76 -28.84
N PRO A 340 -4.26 28.60 -29.64
CA PRO A 340 -5.44 29.32 -29.16
C PRO A 340 -6.53 28.43 -28.50
N ASP A 341 -6.60 27.18 -28.91
CA ASP A 341 -7.62 26.22 -28.45
C ASP A 341 -7.07 25.16 -27.49
N ASN A 342 -5.80 25.21 -27.11
CA ASN A 342 -5.16 24.22 -26.21
C ASN A 342 -4.44 24.88 -25.04
N PRO A 343 -5.16 25.27 -23.98
CA PRO A 343 -4.56 25.80 -22.77
C PRO A 343 -3.97 24.66 -21.94
N GLU A 344 -2.76 24.89 -21.38
CA GLU A 344 -2.07 23.94 -20.51
C GLU A 344 -1.68 24.58 -19.18
N ILE A 345 -1.64 23.77 -18.12
CA ILE A 345 -1.13 24.19 -16.82
C ILE A 345 0.38 23.93 -16.80
N VAL A 346 1.16 25.00 -16.66
CA VAL A 346 2.59 24.88 -16.41
C VAL A 346 2.82 24.74 -14.90
N TYR A 347 3.46 23.69 -14.48
CA TYR A 347 3.71 23.39 -13.07
C TYR A 347 5.09 23.86 -12.62
N ASN A 348 5.21 24.11 -11.34
CA ASN A 348 6.48 24.33 -10.65
C ASN A 348 7.26 23.02 -10.53
N LEU A 349 8.42 23.05 -9.84
CA LEU A 349 9.20 21.84 -9.58
C LEU A 349 8.34 20.75 -8.92
N PRO A 350 8.54 19.47 -9.27
CA PRO A 350 7.71 18.39 -8.75
C PRO A 350 7.81 18.31 -7.22
N ASN A 351 6.65 18.18 -6.57
CA ASN A 351 6.54 17.99 -5.12
C ASN A 351 7.27 19.06 -4.28
N SER A 352 7.29 20.31 -4.78
CA SER A 352 8.03 21.42 -4.18
C SER A 352 7.34 22.08 -2.98
N VAL A 353 6.09 21.75 -2.72
CA VAL A 353 5.30 22.22 -1.57
C VAL A 353 4.65 21.05 -0.86
N ASN A 354 4.20 21.25 0.36
CA ASN A 354 3.41 20.24 1.08
C ASN A 354 1.96 20.71 1.22
N LEU A 355 1.04 19.76 1.27
CA LEU A 355 -0.32 19.99 1.74
C LEU A 355 -0.30 20.43 3.21
N GLU A 356 -1.42 20.91 3.70
CA GLU A 356 -1.62 21.21 5.12
C GLU A 356 -1.52 19.93 5.96
N ASP A 357 -1.03 20.06 7.20
CA ASP A 357 -0.95 18.97 8.15
C ASP A 357 -2.33 18.40 8.44
N PHE A 358 -2.38 17.09 8.57
CA PHE A 358 -3.59 16.38 8.98
C PHE A 358 -3.69 16.29 10.50
N PHE A 359 -4.83 16.65 11.06
CA PHE A 359 -5.10 16.47 12.48
C PHE A 359 -6.52 15.98 12.71
N GLN A 360 -6.69 14.90 13.47
CA GLN A 360 -7.99 14.35 13.80
C GLN A 360 -8.02 13.77 15.21
N VAL A 361 -9.08 14.08 15.96
CA VAL A 361 -9.38 13.48 17.27
C VAL A 361 -10.71 12.73 17.19
N ASN A 362 -10.72 11.50 17.71
CA ASN A 362 -11.87 10.62 17.76
C ASN A 362 -12.19 10.26 19.20
N PHE A 363 -13.47 10.21 19.54
CA PHE A 363 -13.95 9.79 20.85
C PHE A 363 -14.95 8.66 20.72
N SER A 364 -14.94 7.70 21.65
CA SER A 364 -16.01 6.72 21.77
C SER A 364 -16.30 6.36 23.22
N ALA A 365 -17.56 6.05 23.49
CA ALA A 365 -18.05 5.54 24.76
C ALA A 365 -18.99 4.35 24.52
N SER A 366 -18.84 3.29 25.29
CA SER A 366 -19.75 2.16 25.23
C SER A 366 -20.06 1.63 26.61
N TYR A 367 -21.28 1.15 26.79
CA TYR A 367 -21.75 0.57 28.04
C TYR A 367 -22.39 -0.80 27.80
N ALA A 368 -22.07 -1.76 28.67
CA ALA A 368 -22.53 -3.13 28.56
C ALA A 368 -23.34 -3.56 29.77
N LEU A 369 -24.57 -3.97 29.52
CA LEU A 369 -25.50 -4.52 30.53
C LEU A 369 -25.53 -6.05 30.39
N ASN A 370 -25.22 -6.78 31.45
CA ASN A 370 -25.48 -8.22 31.54
C ASN A 370 -26.95 -8.44 31.93
N LEU A 371 -27.77 -8.87 30.99
CA LEU A 371 -29.19 -9.15 31.21
C LEU A 371 -29.38 -10.51 31.87
N SER A 372 -28.51 -11.47 31.57
CA SER A 372 -28.46 -12.79 32.21
C SER A 372 -27.00 -13.31 32.16
N LYS A 373 -26.78 -14.56 32.63
CA LYS A 373 -25.49 -15.24 32.52
C LYS A 373 -25.05 -15.49 31.06
N GLN A 374 -26.00 -15.52 30.12
CA GLN A 374 -25.78 -15.84 28.70
C GLN A 374 -26.14 -14.68 27.78
N SER A 375 -26.78 -13.61 28.29
CA SER A 375 -27.27 -12.52 27.46
C SER A 375 -26.65 -11.17 27.88
N LYS A 376 -26.15 -10.44 26.92
CA LYS A 376 -25.50 -9.14 27.10
C LYS A 376 -26.03 -8.12 26.09
N LEU A 377 -26.45 -6.96 26.56
CA LEU A 377 -26.80 -5.81 25.74
C LEU A 377 -25.68 -4.77 25.82
N SER A 378 -25.17 -4.37 24.70
CA SER A 378 -24.14 -3.30 24.61
C SER A 378 -24.66 -2.20 23.71
N PHE A 379 -24.45 -0.97 24.12
CA PHE A 379 -24.71 0.21 23.30
C PHE A 379 -23.54 1.17 23.40
N GLY A 380 -23.34 1.94 22.34
CA GLY A 380 -22.23 2.87 22.31
C GLY A 380 -22.43 3.95 21.31
N VAL A 381 -21.66 5.02 21.51
CA VAL A 381 -21.59 6.18 20.63
C VAL A 381 -20.14 6.43 20.29
N SER A 382 -19.88 6.94 19.09
CA SER A 382 -18.58 7.45 18.69
C SER A 382 -18.70 8.70 17.85
N ILE A 383 -17.70 9.55 17.93
CA ILE A 383 -17.59 10.77 17.15
C ILE A 383 -16.23 10.73 16.49
N LEU A 384 -16.24 10.62 15.16
CA LEU A 384 -15.04 10.82 14.37
C LEU A 384 -14.86 12.31 14.12
N ASN A 385 -13.62 12.75 14.09
CA ASN A 385 -13.24 14.13 13.88
C ASN A 385 -13.96 15.09 14.86
N LEU A 386 -13.75 14.87 16.16
CA LEU A 386 -14.43 15.56 17.25
C LEU A 386 -14.40 17.10 17.12
N PHE A 387 -13.28 17.64 16.65
CA PHE A 387 -13.08 19.09 16.49
C PHE A 387 -13.55 19.63 15.13
N ASN A 388 -14.09 18.77 14.26
CA ASN A 388 -14.53 19.14 12.92
C ASN A 388 -13.43 19.79 12.08
N GLN A 389 -12.19 19.28 12.19
CA GLN A 389 -11.07 19.80 11.44
C GLN A 389 -11.23 19.45 9.96
N LYS A 390 -11.12 20.45 9.09
CA LYS A 390 -11.12 20.26 7.64
C LYS A 390 -9.71 19.86 7.19
N ASN A 391 -9.52 18.57 6.93
CA ASN A 391 -8.21 18.03 6.54
C ASN A 391 -8.17 17.81 5.03
N SER A 392 -7.23 18.41 4.33
CA SER A 392 -6.97 18.15 2.92
C SER A 392 -6.32 16.78 2.73
N LEU A 393 -6.92 15.93 1.90
CA LEU A 393 -6.40 14.61 1.55
C LEU A 393 -5.67 14.60 0.22
N ASN A 394 -6.15 15.44 -0.71
CA ASN A 394 -5.58 15.58 -2.03
C ASN A 394 -5.89 16.97 -2.59
N ARG A 395 -5.01 17.47 -3.45
CA ARG A 395 -5.15 18.74 -4.17
C ARG A 395 -4.70 18.53 -5.59
N PHE A 396 -5.52 18.92 -6.55
CA PHE A 396 -5.16 18.94 -7.96
C PHE A 396 -5.67 20.23 -8.61
N TYR A 397 -5.24 20.49 -9.83
CA TYR A 397 -5.55 21.71 -10.54
C TYR A 397 -6.20 21.38 -11.87
N ARG A 398 -7.18 22.17 -12.26
CA ARG A 398 -7.84 22.08 -13.56
C ARG A 398 -8.03 23.46 -14.17
N ILE A 399 -8.17 23.51 -15.49
CA ILE A 399 -8.48 24.76 -16.18
C ILE A 399 -9.99 24.95 -16.16
N ASN A 400 -10.43 26.09 -15.61
CA ASN A 400 -11.81 26.55 -15.73
C ASN A 400 -11.98 27.19 -17.11
N THR A 401 -12.75 26.55 -17.99
CA THR A 401 -12.95 26.99 -19.37
C THR A 401 -13.83 28.24 -19.50
N GLU A 402 -14.60 28.61 -18.48
CA GLU A 402 -15.48 29.78 -18.50
C GLU A 402 -14.72 31.09 -18.32
N ASN A 403 -13.71 31.09 -17.47
CA ASN A 403 -12.94 32.28 -17.14
C ASN A 403 -11.44 32.18 -17.50
N SER A 404 -11.04 31.06 -18.11
CA SER A 404 -9.64 30.78 -18.52
C SER A 404 -8.65 30.90 -17.35
N SER A 405 -9.07 30.48 -16.15
CA SER A 405 -8.19 30.46 -14.97
C SER A 405 -7.90 29.04 -14.51
N ILE A 406 -6.84 28.88 -13.73
CA ILE A 406 -6.51 27.61 -13.07
C ILE A 406 -7.28 27.54 -11.74
N GLU A 407 -8.12 26.54 -11.60
CA GLU A 407 -8.90 26.27 -10.41
C GLU A 407 -8.23 25.18 -9.55
N GLU A 408 -8.07 25.48 -8.25
CA GLU A 408 -7.62 24.51 -7.26
C GLU A 408 -8.80 23.65 -6.77
N VAL A 409 -8.66 22.32 -6.84
CA VAL A 409 -9.65 21.36 -6.38
C VAL A 409 -9.09 20.55 -5.22
N ASN A 410 -9.72 20.67 -4.05
CA ASN A 410 -9.33 19.96 -2.84
C ASN A 410 -10.29 18.82 -2.53
N THR A 411 -9.74 17.65 -2.17
CA THR A 411 -10.49 16.55 -1.57
C THR A 411 -10.25 16.58 -0.07
N TYR A 412 -11.32 16.59 0.71
CA TYR A 412 -11.24 16.66 2.17
C TYR A 412 -11.63 15.33 2.83
N SER A 413 -11.12 15.10 4.04
CA SER A 413 -11.56 14.01 4.90
C SER A 413 -13.00 14.22 5.37
N LEU A 414 -13.60 13.16 5.93
CA LEU A 414 -14.91 13.28 6.58
C LEU A 414 -14.86 14.35 7.69
N GLU A 415 -15.88 15.19 7.72
CA GLU A 415 -16.15 16.11 8.80
C GLU A 415 -16.59 15.37 10.06
N ARG A 416 -17.04 16.09 11.09
CA ARG A 416 -17.55 15.48 12.31
C ARG A 416 -18.65 14.46 12.00
N THR A 417 -18.41 13.20 12.30
CA THR A 417 -19.30 12.09 11.97
C THR A 417 -19.68 11.34 13.25
N PRO A 418 -20.88 11.55 13.79
CA PRO A 418 -21.41 10.78 14.91
C PRO A 418 -21.89 9.41 14.43
N ASN A 419 -21.63 8.37 15.24
CA ASN A 419 -22.12 7.01 15.04
C ASN A 419 -22.67 6.46 16.35
N ALA A 420 -23.68 5.60 16.28
CA ALA A 420 -24.22 4.87 17.42
C ALA A 420 -24.43 3.40 17.06
N PHE A 421 -24.31 2.52 18.04
CA PHE A 421 -24.62 1.11 17.86
C PHE A 421 -25.34 0.52 19.06
N VAL A 422 -26.16 -0.48 18.79
CA VAL A 422 -26.73 -1.39 19.78
C VAL A 422 -26.37 -2.82 19.37
N LYS A 423 -25.84 -3.60 20.33
CA LYS A 423 -25.45 -4.98 20.09
C LYS A 423 -26.06 -5.88 21.19
N PHE A 424 -26.81 -6.86 20.77
CA PHE A 424 -27.28 -7.93 21.62
C PHE A 424 -26.46 -9.20 21.37
N SER A 425 -25.99 -9.84 22.45
CA SER A 425 -25.23 -11.11 22.40
C SER A 425 -25.91 -12.11 23.33
N PHE A 426 -26.07 -13.33 22.86
CA PHE A 426 -26.73 -14.46 23.58
C PHE A 426 -25.95 -15.74 23.38
#